data_e4c3a7c3cbd9f9efde746fdc71ae8154
#
_entry.id   e4c3a7c3cbd9f9efde746fdc71ae8154
#
_cell.length_a   1.000
_cell.length_b   1.000
_cell.length_c   1.000
_cell.angle_alpha   90.00
_cell.angle_beta   90.00
_cell.angle_gamma   90.00
#
_symmetry.space_group_name_H-M   'P 1'
#
loop_
_entity.id
_entity.type
_entity.pdbx_description
1 polymer ?
#
loop_
_entity_poly.entity_id
_entity_poly.type
_entity_poly.pdbx_seq_one_letter_code
_entity_poly.pdbx_strand_id
1 'polypeptide(L)' 'MAEELRPEDPFGLQGENENIWHIAAAERWSDGGVIGHRTFCGRNYSSAVEHRELDGLIQVCSDCTAQLAFRH' A
#
# COMPACT_ATOMS: atom_id res chain seq x y z
N MET A 1 10.99 -19.10 0.41
CA MET A 1 11.96 -18.03 0.35
C MET A 1 11.43 -16.78 1.00
N ALA A 2 12.32 -15.98 1.56
CA ALA A 2 11.90 -14.79 2.28
C ALA A 2 11.40 -13.71 1.33
N GLU A 3 10.35 -13.04 1.73
CA GLU A 3 9.84 -11.88 1.04
C GLU A 3 10.73 -10.67 1.35
N GLU A 4 10.99 -9.84 0.34
CA GLU A 4 11.75 -8.62 0.50
C GLU A 4 10.81 -7.42 0.38
N LEU A 5 10.97 -6.45 1.26
CA LEU A 5 10.25 -5.19 1.16
C LEU A 5 11.17 -4.10 0.63
N ARG A 6 10.73 -3.39 -0.40
CA ARG A 6 11.47 -2.28 -0.98
C ARG A 6 10.64 -1.01 -0.90
N PRO A 7 11.22 0.11 -0.44
CA PRO A 7 10.46 1.36 -0.35
C PRO A 7 9.97 1.81 -1.72
N GLU A 8 8.83 2.48 -1.75
CA GLU A 8 8.26 3.03 -2.97
C GLU A 8 7.55 4.34 -2.66
N ASP A 9 7.30 5.14 -3.70
CA ASP A 9 6.52 6.36 -3.55
C ASP A 9 5.10 6.01 -3.12
N PRO A 10 4.56 6.66 -2.09
CA PRO A 10 3.22 6.33 -1.62
C PRO A 10 2.14 6.56 -2.66
N PHE A 11 1.20 5.65 -2.73
CA PHE A 11 0.01 5.78 -3.57
C PHE A 11 -1.15 5.05 -2.90
N GLY A 12 -2.37 5.34 -3.35
CA GLY A 12 -3.56 4.69 -2.81
C GLY A 12 -3.80 3.33 -3.45
N LEU A 13 -4.20 2.36 -2.64
CA LEU A 13 -4.67 1.08 -3.14
C LEU A 13 -5.90 0.62 -2.37
N GLN A 14 -6.70 -0.22 -3.01
CA GLN A 14 -7.95 -0.69 -2.44
C GLN A 14 -8.20 -2.12 -2.89
N GLY A 15 -8.52 -2.98 -1.93
CA GLY A 15 -8.86 -4.36 -2.21
C GLY A 15 -10.24 -4.48 -2.87
N GLU A 16 -10.51 -5.65 -3.42
CA GLU A 16 -11.69 -5.89 -4.28
C GLU A 16 -13.03 -5.58 -3.58
N ASN A 17 -13.14 -5.87 -2.31
CA ASN A 17 -14.41 -5.68 -1.57
C ASN A 17 -14.31 -4.62 -0.50
N GLU A 18 -13.40 -3.66 -0.67
CA GLU A 18 -13.16 -2.61 0.31
C GLU A 18 -13.73 -1.29 -0.15
N ASN A 19 -14.19 -0.48 0.80
CA ASN A 19 -14.65 0.88 0.55
C ASN A 19 -13.64 1.93 1.02
N ILE A 20 -12.58 1.49 1.68
CA ILE A 20 -11.57 2.37 2.25
C ILE A 20 -10.27 2.22 1.45
N TRP A 21 -9.65 3.34 1.14
CA TRP A 21 -8.34 3.36 0.49
C TRP A 21 -7.24 3.26 1.52
N HIS A 22 -6.26 2.40 1.24
CA HIS A 22 -5.04 2.32 2.03
C HIS A 22 -3.92 2.98 1.26
N ILE A 23 -2.83 3.29 1.94
CA ILE A 23 -1.68 3.93 1.31
C ILE A 23 -0.53 2.94 1.28
N ALA A 24 -0.02 2.66 0.08
CA ALA A 24 1.11 1.76 -0.09
C ALA A 24 2.39 2.38 0.48
N ALA A 25 3.19 1.57 1.16
CA ALA A 25 4.44 2.00 1.78
C ALA A 25 5.65 1.32 1.15
N ALA A 26 5.49 0.09 0.68
CA ALA A 26 6.60 -0.70 0.17
C ALA A 26 6.11 -1.74 -0.82
N GLU A 27 6.99 -2.05 -1.78
CA GLU A 27 6.76 -3.17 -2.70
C GLU A 27 7.18 -4.47 -2.02
N ARG A 28 6.37 -5.51 -2.23
CA ARG A 28 6.70 -6.86 -1.77
C ARG A 28 7.32 -7.62 -2.93
N TRP A 29 8.52 -8.08 -2.72
CA TRP A 29 9.28 -8.81 -3.74
C TRP A 29 9.50 -10.25 -3.33
N SER A 30 9.40 -11.16 -4.29
CA SER A 30 9.75 -12.56 -4.10
C SER A 30 10.17 -13.14 -5.44
N ASP A 31 11.21 -13.99 -5.42
CA ASP A 31 11.72 -14.65 -6.63
C ASP A 31 12.03 -13.70 -7.78
N GLY A 32 12.52 -12.50 -7.43
CA GLY A 32 12.97 -11.54 -8.43
C GLY A 32 11.87 -10.68 -9.05
N GLY A 33 10.67 -10.69 -8.49
CA GLY A 33 9.56 -9.89 -9.01
C GLY A 33 8.68 -9.32 -7.92
N VAL A 34 7.91 -8.29 -8.29
CA VAL A 34 6.93 -7.68 -7.38
C VAL A 34 5.72 -8.59 -7.28
N ILE A 35 5.38 -8.97 -6.06
CA ILE A 35 4.20 -9.81 -5.81
C ILE A 35 3.05 -9.02 -5.18
N GLY A 36 3.29 -7.79 -4.76
CA GLY A 36 2.27 -6.96 -4.16
C GLY A 36 2.85 -5.78 -3.44
N HIS A 37 2.07 -5.24 -2.52
CA HIS A 37 2.44 -4.06 -1.75
C HIS A 37 2.07 -4.22 -0.29
N ARG A 38 2.77 -3.50 0.58
CA ARG A 38 2.42 -3.41 1.99
C ARG A 38 2.03 -1.98 2.30
N THR A 39 0.93 -1.81 3.02
CA THR A 39 0.44 -0.48 3.38
C THR A 39 1.10 0.03 4.66
N PHE A 40 0.94 1.33 4.91
CA PHE A 40 1.41 1.93 6.16
C PHE A 40 0.75 1.34 7.40
N CYS A 41 -0.47 0.84 7.27
CA CYS A 41 -1.16 0.17 8.38
C CYS A 41 -0.77 -1.29 8.56
N GLY A 42 0.15 -1.81 7.72
CA GLY A 42 0.67 -3.15 7.86
C GLY A 42 -0.06 -4.24 7.10
N ARG A 43 -1.01 -3.89 6.23
CA ARG A 43 -1.72 -4.87 5.42
C ARG A 43 -0.92 -5.23 4.19
N ASN A 44 -1.04 -6.49 3.77
CA ASN A 44 -0.41 -6.98 2.55
C ASN A 44 -1.47 -7.13 1.46
N TYR A 45 -1.15 -6.60 0.27
CA TYR A 45 -2.02 -6.70 -0.89
C TYR A 45 -1.26 -7.28 -2.07
N SER A 46 -1.98 -7.97 -2.96
CA SER A 46 -1.40 -8.44 -4.20
C SER A 46 -1.26 -7.29 -5.18
N SER A 47 -0.48 -7.49 -6.25
CA SER A 47 -0.32 -6.46 -7.27
C SER A 47 -1.57 -6.23 -8.12
N ALA A 48 -2.58 -7.07 -7.97
CA ALA A 48 -3.80 -6.99 -8.77
C ALA A 48 -4.88 -6.07 -8.18
N VAL A 49 -4.59 -5.33 -7.13
CA VAL A 49 -5.54 -4.41 -6.51
C VAL A 49 -5.63 -3.10 -7.31
N GLU A 50 -6.71 -2.36 -7.07
CA GLU A 50 -6.91 -1.07 -7.71
C GLU A 50 -5.96 -0.02 -7.12
N HIS A 51 -5.36 0.79 -8.00
CA HIS A 51 -4.41 1.84 -7.61
C HIS A 51 -4.97 3.22 -7.94
N ARG A 52 -4.61 4.21 -7.11
CA ARG A 52 -5.00 5.61 -7.34
C ARG A 52 -3.96 6.53 -6.71
N GLU A 53 -3.78 7.70 -7.30
CA GLU A 53 -2.87 8.70 -6.74
C GLU A 53 -3.41 9.25 -5.42
N LEU A 54 -2.50 9.67 -4.53
CA LEU A 54 -2.87 10.13 -3.19
C LEU A 54 -3.86 11.28 -3.20
N ASP A 55 -3.68 12.23 -4.10
CA ASP A 55 -4.54 13.42 -4.17
C ASP A 55 -5.96 13.12 -4.66
N GLY A 56 -6.18 11.93 -5.20
CA GLY A 56 -7.49 11.50 -5.63
C GLY A 56 -8.24 10.62 -4.64
N LEU A 57 -7.68 10.43 -3.45
CA LEU A 57 -8.27 9.52 -2.47
C LEU A 57 -9.37 10.17 -1.64
N ILE A 58 -10.44 9.40 -1.43
CA ILE A 58 -11.50 9.72 -0.48
C ILE A 58 -11.65 8.51 0.44
N GLN A 59 -12.09 8.72 1.66
CA GLN A 59 -12.26 7.64 2.64
C GLN A 59 -10.98 6.81 2.82
N VAL A 60 -9.92 7.48 3.24
CA VAL A 60 -8.61 6.88 3.44
C VAL A 60 -8.53 6.27 4.84
N CYS A 61 -7.87 5.12 4.94
CA CYS A 61 -7.59 4.47 6.22
C CYS A 61 -6.88 5.43 7.17
N SER A 62 -7.44 5.63 8.37
CA SER A 62 -6.86 6.56 9.35
C SER A 62 -5.47 6.11 9.82
N ASP A 63 -5.25 4.81 9.95
CA ASP A 63 -3.94 4.30 10.34
C ASP A 63 -2.88 4.56 9.27
N CYS A 64 -3.24 4.40 8.01
CA CYS A 64 -2.33 4.72 6.91
C CYS A 64 -1.98 6.21 6.91
N THR A 65 -2.97 7.07 7.10
CA THR A 65 -2.77 8.51 7.15
C THR A 65 -1.87 8.91 8.32
N ALA A 66 -2.12 8.34 9.49
CA ALA A 66 -1.31 8.63 10.67
C ALA A 66 0.15 8.20 10.47
N GLN A 67 0.37 7.02 9.94
CA GLN A 67 1.73 6.52 9.71
C GLN A 67 2.46 7.31 8.63
N LEU A 68 1.75 7.74 7.61
CA LEU A 68 2.34 8.59 6.58
C LEU A 68 2.81 9.92 7.17
N ALA A 69 2.01 10.52 8.06
CA ALA A 69 2.35 11.76 8.71
C ALA A 69 3.61 11.63 9.59
N PHE A 70 3.80 10.48 10.23
CA PHE A 70 4.97 10.24 11.06
C PHE A 70 6.27 10.15 10.24
N ARG A 71 6.17 9.83 8.95
CA ARG A 71 7.36 9.67 8.10
C ARG A 71 7.80 10.97 7.42
N HIS A 72 7.07 12.01 7.64
CA HIS A 72 7.40 13.36 7.15
C HIS A 72 7.70 14.29 8.34
#